data_b6c51f1498fd228e040fba781424fb87
#
_entry.id   b6c51f1498fd228e040fba781424fb87
#
_cell.length_a   1.000
_cell.length_b   1.000
_cell.length_c   1.000
_cell.angle_alpha   90.00
_cell.angle_beta   90.00
_cell.angle_gamma   90.00
#
_symmetry.space_group_name_H-M   'P 1'
#
loop_
_entity.id
_entity.type
_entity.pdbx_description
1 polymer ?
#
loop_
_entity_poly.entity_id
_entity_poly.type
_entity_poly.pdbx_seq_one_letter_code
_entity_poly.pdbx_strand_id
1 'polypeptide(L)'
;MEGSNLVTARAVNLDCHHKHCYHIAKAIRGMNAEVARDYLEDVVSKKRAIPYQRRSRNGRGGNTMAGHRKGKMGPGKFPNKASREFIKLINSAMDNARQRFDDIDAEDMVITHVAAHRGQVSRNMRPRAQGRATPSNHYQVNLEIFLEYFGEDDEDMGEDEF
;
A
#
# COMPACT_ATOMS: atom_id res chain seq x y z
N MET A 1 -21.58 -12.79 20.64
CA MET A 1 -20.96 -12.35 19.38
C MET A 1 -20.08 -11.17 19.74
N GLU A 2 -18.81 -11.46 20.01
CA GLU A 2 -17.79 -10.43 20.29
C GLU A 2 -17.67 -9.57 19.04
N GLY A 3 -17.91 -8.27 19.20
CA GLY A 3 -17.85 -7.32 18.08
C GLY A 3 -16.40 -7.23 17.63
N SER A 4 -16.11 -7.71 16.43
CA SER A 4 -14.78 -7.55 15.85
C SER A 4 -14.40 -6.06 15.85
N ASN A 5 -13.30 -5.70 16.53
CA ASN A 5 -12.73 -4.35 16.55
C ASN A 5 -12.13 -3.99 15.18
N LEU A 6 -12.90 -4.24 14.12
CA LEU A 6 -12.52 -4.09 12.71
C LEU A 6 -13.06 -2.77 12.15
N VAL A 7 -12.18 -1.98 11.58
CA VAL A 7 -12.51 -0.75 10.86
C VAL A 7 -12.05 -0.85 9.42
N THR A 8 -12.86 -0.32 8.50
CA THR A 8 -12.57 -0.36 7.08
C THR A 8 -12.54 1.04 6.48
N ALA A 9 -11.65 1.25 5.52
CA ALA A 9 -11.67 2.42 4.66
C ALA A 9 -11.43 2.01 3.21
N ARG A 10 -12.07 2.73 2.28
CA ARG A 10 -11.99 2.44 0.85
C ARG A 10 -11.86 3.72 0.04
N ALA A 11 -10.97 3.70 -0.94
CA ALA A 11 -10.82 4.77 -1.92
C ALA A 11 -10.97 4.20 -3.35
N VAL A 12 -11.77 4.88 -4.18
CA VAL A 12 -12.19 4.37 -5.49
C VAL A 12 -11.66 5.28 -6.59
N ASN A 13 -11.28 4.67 -7.72
CA ASN A 13 -10.85 5.36 -8.96
C ASN A 13 -9.68 6.32 -8.77
N LEU A 14 -8.70 5.93 -7.98
CA LEU A 14 -7.48 6.70 -7.78
C LEU A 14 -6.59 6.66 -9.02
N ASP A 15 -6.04 7.83 -9.37
CA ASP A 15 -5.10 7.98 -10.48
C ASP A 15 -3.70 7.48 -10.10
N CYS A 16 -3.58 6.18 -9.86
CA CYS A 16 -2.34 5.51 -9.51
C CYS A 16 -2.15 4.24 -10.35
N HIS A 17 -0.90 3.80 -10.48
CA HIS A 17 -0.63 2.55 -11.20
C HIS A 17 -0.71 1.36 -10.24
N HIS A 18 -1.55 0.36 -10.53
CA HIS A 18 -1.80 -0.80 -9.67
C HIS A 18 -0.53 -1.56 -9.23
N LYS A 19 0.52 -1.61 -10.07
CA LYS A 19 1.79 -2.26 -9.72
C LYS A 19 2.50 -1.57 -8.55
N HIS A 20 2.43 -0.23 -8.48
CA HIS A 20 3.00 0.51 -7.36
C HIS A 20 2.18 0.29 -6.09
N CYS A 21 0.86 0.37 -6.21
CA CYS A 21 -0.06 0.15 -5.08
C CYS A 21 0.09 -1.27 -4.49
N TYR A 22 0.24 -2.29 -5.33
CA TYR A 22 0.48 -3.66 -4.89
C TYR A 22 1.75 -3.79 -4.02
N HIS A 23 2.86 -3.17 -4.42
CA HIS A 23 4.11 -3.23 -3.65
C HIS A 23 4.03 -2.45 -2.35
N ILE A 24 3.31 -1.31 -2.33
CA ILE A 24 3.04 -0.56 -1.11
C ILE A 24 2.19 -1.41 -0.17
N ALA A 25 1.05 -1.93 -0.64
CA ALA A 25 0.15 -2.78 0.15
C ALA A 25 0.90 -3.97 0.79
N LYS A 26 1.80 -4.62 0.03
CA LYS A 26 2.62 -5.71 0.57
C LYS A 26 3.62 -5.22 1.63
N ALA A 27 4.10 -3.99 1.54
CA ALA A 27 5.09 -3.45 2.46
C ALA A 27 4.50 -3.01 3.80
N ILE A 28 3.24 -2.52 3.81
CA ILE A 28 2.58 -1.98 5.01
C ILE A 28 1.68 -2.99 5.74
N ARG A 29 1.39 -4.13 5.14
CA ARG A 29 0.57 -5.16 5.78
C ARG A 29 1.24 -5.69 7.04
N GLY A 30 0.50 -5.79 8.13
CA GLY A 30 0.99 -6.22 9.45
C GLY A 30 1.73 -5.14 10.24
N MET A 31 1.70 -3.89 9.80
CA MET A 31 2.23 -2.75 10.54
C MET A 31 1.12 -2.04 11.31
N ASN A 32 1.46 -1.37 12.40
CA ASN A 32 0.54 -0.44 13.07
C ASN A 32 0.26 0.75 12.14
N ALA A 33 -0.92 1.34 12.27
CA ALA A 33 -1.39 2.40 11.38
C ALA A 33 -0.46 3.62 11.40
N GLU A 34 0.02 4.04 12.57
CA GLU A 34 0.97 5.14 12.73
C GLU A 34 2.31 4.83 12.07
N VAL A 35 2.90 3.67 12.39
CA VAL A 35 4.19 3.24 11.81
C VAL A 35 4.13 3.15 10.29
N ALA A 36 3.01 2.69 9.74
CA ALA A 36 2.79 2.62 8.30
C ALA A 36 2.69 4.02 7.67
N ARG A 37 2.02 4.96 8.32
CA ARG A 37 1.94 6.36 7.89
C ARG A 37 3.34 6.98 7.82
N ASP A 38 4.11 6.90 8.91
CA ASP A 38 5.45 7.47 9.01
C ASP A 38 6.41 6.82 8.00
N TYR A 39 6.31 5.50 7.82
CA TYR A 39 7.05 4.81 6.78
C TYR A 39 6.76 5.36 5.37
N LEU A 40 5.49 5.64 5.06
CA LEU A 40 5.11 6.19 3.76
C LEU A 40 5.51 7.66 3.60
N GLU A 41 5.55 8.45 4.66
CA GLU A 41 6.10 9.81 4.66
C GLU A 41 7.61 9.80 4.38
N ASP A 42 8.34 8.87 4.97
CA ASP A 42 9.76 8.63 4.66
C ASP A 42 9.97 8.22 3.20
N VAL A 43 9.03 7.48 2.61
CA VAL A 43 9.06 7.15 1.17
C VAL A 43 8.85 8.38 0.32
N VAL A 44 7.92 9.26 0.67
CA VAL A 44 7.66 10.52 -0.05
C VAL A 44 8.87 11.45 0.04
N SER A 45 9.52 11.54 1.20
CA SER A 45 10.75 12.30 1.42
C SER A 45 12.01 11.62 0.86
N LYS A 46 11.89 10.42 0.28
CA LYS A 46 12.97 9.59 -0.31
C LYS A 46 14.00 9.08 0.70
N LYS A 47 13.72 9.07 1.97
CA LYS A 47 14.60 8.51 3.01
C LYS A 47 14.56 6.97 3.00
N ARG A 48 13.38 6.37 2.84
CA ARG A 48 13.16 4.92 2.81
C ARG A 48 12.48 4.52 1.50
N ALA A 49 12.91 3.43 0.87
CA ALA A 49 12.31 2.95 -0.38
C ALA A 49 11.39 1.76 -0.14
N ILE A 50 10.31 1.69 -0.91
CA ILE A 50 9.45 0.51 -0.99
C ILE A 50 10.23 -0.63 -1.66
N PRO A 51 10.26 -1.85 -1.08
CA PRO A 51 10.89 -3.02 -1.69
C PRO A 51 10.08 -3.48 -2.92
N TYR A 52 10.75 -3.63 -4.04
CA TYR A 52 10.14 -4.13 -5.28
C TYR A 52 10.66 -5.51 -5.61
N GLN A 53 9.77 -6.45 -5.88
CA GLN A 53 10.18 -7.78 -6.32
C GLN A 53 10.79 -7.71 -7.72
N ARG A 54 11.92 -8.40 -7.89
CA ARG A 54 12.57 -8.55 -9.18
C ARG A 54 11.70 -9.45 -10.06
N ARG A 55 11.12 -8.89 -11.11
CA ARG A 55 10.30 -9.63 -12.10
C ARG A 55 11.08 -9.69 -13.40
N SER A 56 12.15 -10.45 -13.45
CA SER A 56 12.79 -10.74 -14.72
C SER A 56 12.78 -12.23 -14.97
N ARG A 57 12.14 -12.65 -16.05
CA ARG A 57 12.08 -14.03 -16.50
C ARG A 57 13.47 -14.53 -16.95
N ASN A 58 14.35 -13.63 -17.39
CA ASN A 58 15.67 -13.94 -17.96
C ASN A 58 16.84 -13.32 -17.18
N GLY A 59 16.65 -12.91 -15.94
CA GLY A 59 17.72 -12.29 -15.14
C GLY A 59 18.19 -10.90 -15.61
N ARG A 60 17.79 -10.45 -16.79
CA ARG A 60 18.12 -9.14 -17.37
C ARG A 60 16.96 -8.17 -17.13
N GLY A 61 17.24 -6.93 -16.79
CA GLY A 61 16.23 -5.91 -16.56
C GLY A 61 15.58 -6.03 -15.19
N GLY A 62 16.32 -5.88 -14.14
CA GLY A 62 15.80 -5.74 -12.79
C GLY A 62 15.27 -4.34 -12.52
N ASN A 63 14.47 -4.19 -11.47
CA ASN A 63 14.12 -2.88 -10.95
C ASN A 63 15.38 -2.14 -10.48
N THR A 64 15.36 -0.82 -10.60
CA THR A 64 16.46 0.04 -10.15
C THR A 64 16.65 -0.11 -8.63
N MET A 65 17.89 -0.10 -8.18
CA MET A 65 18.23 -0.08 -6.76
C MET A 65 18.09 1.35 -6.23
N ALA A 66 17.39 1.53 -5.12
CA ALA A 66 17.45 2.79 -4.38
C ALA A 66 18.80 2.91 -3.67
N GLY A 67 19.32 4.13 -3.49
CA GLY A 67 20.67 4.36 -3.00
C GLY A 67 21.02 3.67 -1.68
N HIS A 68 20.08 3.56 -0.75
CA HIS A 68 20.24 2.88 0.53
C HIS A 68 19.96 1.35 0.49
N ARG A 69 19.41 0.84 -0.62
CA ARG A 69 19.12 -0.58 -0.82
C ARG A 69 20.16 -1.20 -1.74
N LYS A 70 21.25 -1.68 -1.17
CA LYS A 70 22.37 -2.29 -1.90
C LYS A 70 22.46 -3.80 -1.63
N GLY A 71 23.06 -4.53 -2.54
CA GLY A 71 23.35 -5.95 -2.34
C GLY A 71 22.11 -6.83 -2.17
N LYS A 72 22.06 -7.59 -1.09
CA LYS A 72 21.00 -8.56 -0.77
C LYS A 72 19.63 -7.89 -0.48
N MET A 73 19.58 -6.61 -0.17
CA MET A 73 18.32 -5.90 0.12
C MET A 73 17.39 -5.80 -1.10
N GLY A 74 17.91 -6.03 -2.29
CA GLY A 74 17.14 -6.04 -3.52
C GLY A 74 16.66 -4.64 -3.98
N PRO A 75 15.95 -4.58 -5.11
CA PRO A 75 15.52 -3.32 -5.71
C PRO A 75 14.51 -2.59 -4.86
N GLY A 76 14.52 -1.25 -4.95
CA GLY A 76 13.58 -0.36 -4.29
C GLY A 76 13.20 0.81 -5.18
N LYS A 77 12.03 1.42 -4.92
CA LYS A 77 11.53 2.60 -5.60
C LYS A 77 10.82 3.53 -4.62
N PHE A 78 10.63 4.77 -5.08
CA PHE A 78 9.89 5.81 -4.36
C PHE A 78 8.60 6.16 -5.14
N PRO A 79 7.51 5.42 -4.97
CA PRO A 79 6.25 5.68 -5.65
C PRO A 79 5.46 6.81 -4.97
N ASN A 80 5.97 8.04 -4.97
CA ASN A 80 5.46 9.17 -4.20
C ASN A 80 3.96 9.43 -4.40
N LYS A 81 3.46 9.35 -5.64
CA LYS A 81 2.04 9.58 -5.94
C LYS A 81 1.15 8.56 -5.22
N ALA A 82 1.48 7.27 -5.36
CA ALA A 82 0.72 6.21 -4.72
C ALA A 82 0.85 6.27 -3.19
N SER A 83 2.04 6.55 -2.64
CA SER A 83 2.24 6.66 -1.19
C SER A 83 1.38 7.74 -0.56
N ARG A 84 1.21 8.89 -1.23
CA ARG A 84 0.32 9.97 -0.74
C ARG A 84 -1.15 9.53 -0.68
N GLU A 85 -1.61 8.74 -1.64
CA GLU A 85 -2.99 8.23 -1.61
C GLU A 85 -3.18 7.18 -0.50
N PHE A 86 -2.16 6.36 -0.24
CA PHE A 86 -2.21 5.44 0.91
C PHE A 86 -2.19 6.18 2.25
N ILE A 87 -1.41 7.26 2.41
CA ILE A 87 -1.42 8.08 3.63
C ILE A 87 -2.83 8.65 3.89
N LYS A 88 -3.49 9.18 2.85
CA LYS A 88 -4.88 9.65 2.97
C LYS A 88 -5.84 8.54 3.38
N LEU A 89 -5.68 7.35 2.81
CA LEU A 89 -6.52 6.20 3.12
C LEU A 89 -6.31 5.73 4.57
N ILE A 90 -5.07 5.67 5.06
CA ILE A 90 -4.75 5.33 6.45
C ILE A 90 -5.36 6.35 7.39
N ASN A 91 -5.18 7.65 7.13
CA ASN A 91 -5.78 8.69 7.96
C ASN A 91 -7.30 8.58 8.01
N SER A 92 -7.96 8.34 6.85
CA SER A 92 -9.40 8.10 6.81
C SER A 92 -9.82 6.85 7.62
N ALA A 93 -9.01 5.80 7.61
CA ALA A 93 -9.29 4.60 8.41
C ALA A 93 -9.12 4.88 9.91
N MET A 94 -8.08 5.64 10.31
CA MET A 94 -7.88 6.06 11.69
C MET A 94 -9.01 6.98 12.18
N ASP A 95 -9.48 7.92 11.33
CA ASP A 95 -10.61 8.78 11.66
C ASP A 95 -11.91 7.98 11.82
N ASN A 96 -12.13 6.96 10.98
CA ASN A 96 -13.25 6.03 11.12
C ASN A 96 -13.15 5.21 12.44
N ALA A 97 -11.93 4.83 12.83
CA ALA A 97 -11.68 4.12 14.07
C ALA A 97 -12.05 4.98 15.29
N ARG A 98 -11.57 6.23 15.32
CA ARG A 98 -11.88 7.21 16.38
C ARG A 98 -13.37 7.51 16.51
N GLN A 99 -14.12 7.47 15.40
CA GLN A 99 -15.57 7.67 15.42
C GLN A 99 -16.35 6.42 15.90
N ARG A 100 -15.79 5.25 15.72
CA ARG A 100 -16.48 3.99 16.03
C ARG A 100 -16.15 3.48 17.43
N PHE A 101 -14.93 3.73 17.89
CA PHE A 101 -14.42 3.25 19.18
C PHE A 101 -13.90 4.44 19.99
N ASP A 102 -14.53 4.69 21.13
CA ASP A 102 -14.11 5.75 22.05
C ASP A 102 -12.95 5.31 22.95
N ASP A 103 -12.81 4.00 23.18
CA ASP A 103 -11.86 3.42 24.14
C ASP A 103 -10.57 2.88 23.50
N ILE A 104 -10.46 2.92 22.16
CA ILE A 104 -9.32 2.34 21.43
C ILE A 104 -8.53 3.43 20.71
N ASP A 105 -7.22 3.49 20.96
CA ASP A 105 -6.35 4.38 20.23
C ASP A 105 -6.19 3.89 18.77
N ALA A 106 -6.64 4.71 17.83
CA ALA A 106 -6.58 4.40 16.40
C ALA A 106 -5.14 4.21 15.88
N GLU A 107 -4.15 4.70 16.63
CA GLU A 107 -2.73 4.64 16.29
C GLU A 107 -2.15 3.25 16.55
N ASP A 108 -2.68 2.53 17.54
CA ASP A 108 -2.26 1.16 17.91
C ASP A 108 -2.91 0.08 17.05
N MET A 109 -3.89 0.44 16.22
CA MET A 109 -4.54 -0.52 15.34
C MET A 109 -3.58 -1.06 14.28
N VAL A 110 -3.65 -2.36 14.05
CA VAL A 110 -2.81 -3.08 13.08
C VAL A 110 -3.52 -3.18 11.73
N ILE A 111 -2.76 -2.99 10.66
CA ILE A 111 -3.23 -3.17 9.28
C ILE A 111 -3.26 -4.68 8.96
N THR A 112 -4.40 -5.33 9.12
CA THR A 112 -4.57 -6.77 8.84
C THR A 112 -4.75 -7.04 7.37
N HIS A 113 -5.53 -6.20 6.68
CA HIS A 113 -5.77 -6.36 5.26
C HIS A 113 -5.54 -5.06 4.49
N VAL A 114 -4.82 -5.17 3.39
CA VAL A 114 -4.66 -4.10 2.40
C VAL A 114 -4.72 -4.72 1.02
N ALA A 115 -5.59 -4.19 0.18
CA ALA A 115 -5.69 -4.62 -1.21
C ALA A 115 -5.71 -3.45 -2.19
N ALA A 116 -5.18 -3.70 -3.37
CA ALA A 116 -5.17 -2.76 -4.49
C ALA A 116 -5.78 -3.44 -5.71
N HIS A 117 -6.99 -3.08 -6.04
CA HIS A 117 -7.76 -3.62 -7.15
C HIS A 117 -7.67 -2.70 -8.37
N ARG A 118 -7.81 -3.28 -9.55
CA ARG A 118 -7.91 -2.49 -10.78
C ARG A 118 -9.27 -1.80 -10.80
N GLY A 119 -9.25 -0.47 -11.01
CA GLY A 119 -10.44 0.34 -11.20
C GLY A 119 -10.77 0.54 -12.68
N GLN A 120 -11.37 1.68 -12.99
CA GLN A 120 -11.77 2.06 -14.34
C GLN A 120 -10.56 2.21 -15.27
N VAL A 121 -10.75 1.91 -16.54
CA VAL A 121 -9.74 2.08 -17.59
C VAL A 121 -10.22 3.14 -18.58
N SER A 122 -9.53 4.26 -18.65
CA SER A 122 -9.70 5.26 -19.69
C SER A 122 -8.89 4.85 -20.92
N ARG A 123 -9.59 4.60 -22.02
CA ARG A 123 -8.98 4.17 -23.28
C ARG A 123 -8.73 5.36 -24.17
N ASN A 124 -7.47 5.63 -24.47
CA ASN A 124 -7.05 6.71 -25.36
C ASN A 124 -6.17 6.16 -26.48
N MET A 125 -6.18 6.84 -27.60
CA MET A 125 -5.31 6.56 -28.75
C MET A 125 -4.33 7.71 -28.93
N ARG A 126 -3.06 7.39 -29.08
CA ARG A 126 -2.02 8.36 -29.38
C ARG A 126 -1.66 8.25 -30.88
N PRO A 127 -1.85 9.31 -31.65
CA PRO A 127 -1.44 9.32 -33.07
C PRO A 127 0.09 9.20 -33.18
N ARG A 128 0.54 8.50 -34.19
CA ARG A 128 1.95 8.29 -34.52
C ARG A 128 2.20 8.65 -35.97
N ALA A 129 3.50 8.66 -36.40
CA ALA A 129 3.88 8.87 -37.77
C ALA A 129 3.23 7.85 -38.74
N GLN A 130 3.10 8.19 -39.99
CA GLN A 130 2.53 7.36 -41.08
C GLN A 130 1.06 6.96 -40.85
N GLY A 131 0.26 7.83 -40.23
CA GLY A 131 -1.17 7.57 -39.99
C GLY A 131 -1.47 6.44 -39.00
N ARG A 132 -0.45 5.93 -38.25
CA ARG A 132 -0.65 4.90 -37.22
C ARG A 132 -1.15 5.51 -35.91
N ALA A 133 -1.84 4.72 -35.11
CA ALA A 133 -2.22 5.08 -33.76
C ALA A 133 -1.84 3.94 -32.78
N THR A 134 -1.36 4.29 -31.61
CA THR A 134 -1.06 3.32 -30.55
C THR A 134 -1.99 3.55 -29.36
N PRO A 135 -2.53 2.48 -28.73
CA PRO A 135 -3.37 2.63 -27.55
C PRO A 135 -2.55 3.22 -26.39
N SER A 136 -3.10 4.18 -25.68
CA SER A 136 -2.54 4.83 -24.49
C SER A 136 -3.57 4.77 -23.37
N ASN A 137 -3.74 3.58 -22.80
CA ASN A 137 -4.71 3.36 -21.74
C ASN A 137 -4.22 3.91 -20.41
N HIS A 138 -5.12 4.56 -19.68
CA HIS A 138 -4.90 5.03 -18.33
C HIS A 138 -5.71 4.18 -17.37
N TYR A 139 -5.03 3.58 -16.38
CA TYR A 139 -5.64 2.66 -15.42
C TYR A 139 -5.80 3.35 -14.08
N GLN A 140 -6.99 3.27 -13.51
CA GLN A 140 -7.29 3.68 -12.15
C GLN A 140 -7.20 2.49 -11.19
N VAL A 141 -7.14 2.79 -9.89
CA VAL A 141 -7.01 1.79 -8.83
C VAL A 141 -8.03 2.06 -7.74
N ASN A 142 -8.60 0.99 -7.22
CA ASN A 142 -9.38 1.01 -5.99
C ASN A 142 -8.52 0.43 -4.87
N LEU A 143 -8.46 1.14 -3.75
CA LEU A 143 -7.74 0.72 -2.55
C LEU A 143 -8.74 0.41 -1.45
N GLU A 144 -8.44 -0.61 -0.67
CA GLU A 144 -9.13 -0.91 0.58
C GLU A 144 -8.14 -1.27 1.68
N ILE A 145 -8.47 -0.90 2.90
CA ILE A 145 -7.68 -1.16 4.09
C ILE A 145 -8.60 -1.57 5.23
N PHE A 146 -8.17 -2.54 6.01
CA PHE A 146 -8.82 -2.97 7.24
C PHE A 146 -7.83 -2.78 8.38
N LEU A 147 -8.29 -2.11 9.42
CA LEU A 147 -7.60 -1.96 10.69
C LEU A 147 -8.29 -2.81 11.74
N GLU A 148 -7.52 -3.49 12.55
CA GLU A 148 -8.01 -4.34 13.62
C GLU A 148 -7.20 -4.06 14.89
N TYR A 149 -7.88 -3.99 16.01
CA TYR A 149 -7.24 -3.85 17.32
C TYR A 149 -7.16 -5.23 17.96
N PHE A 150 -5.95 -5.62 18.31
CA PHE A 150 -5.67 -6.80 19.12
C PHE A 150 -5.48 -6.32 20.56
N GLY A 151 -6.36 -6.74 21.51
CA GLY A 151 -6.19 -6.44 22.93
C GLY A 151 -4.94 -7.10 23.49
N GLU A 152 -4.45 -6.64 24.62
CA GLU A 152 -3.26 -7.19 25.31
C GLU A 152 -3.40 -8.69 25.65
N ASP A 153 -4.63 -9.21 25.71
CA ASP A 153 -4.93 -10.62 26.02
C ASP A 153 -4.67 -11.60 24.86
N ASP A 154 -4.48 -11.08 23.63
CA ASP A 154 -4.31 -11.92 22.43
C ASP A 154 -2.82 -12.16 22.06
N GLU A 155 -1.86 -11.49 22.71
CA GLU A 155 -0.43 -11.65 22.42
C GLU A 155 0.19 -12.94 23.00
N ASP A 156 -0.46 -13.58 23.97
CA ASP A 156 0.11 -14.71 24.73
C ASP A 156 -0.14 -16.11 24.09
N MET A 157 -0.82 -16.17 22.93
CA MET A 157 -1.16 -17.46 22.29
C MET A 157 -0.23 -17.87 21.14
N GLY A 158 0.91 -17.22 20.96
CA GLY A 158 1.79 -17.39 19.77
C GLY A 158 3.16 -18.04 20.02
N GLU A 159 3.58 -18.35 21.26
CA GLU A 159 4.95 -18.80 21.52
C GLU A 159 5.14 -20.28 21.89
N ASP A 160 4.10 -21.09 21.95
CA ASP A 160 4.21 -22.49 22.33
C ASP A 160 3.81 -23.46 21.21
N GLU A 161 4.48 -23.43 20.06
CA GLU A 161 4.54 -24.62 19.16
C GLU A 161 5.65 -24.43 18.11
N PHE A 162 6.90 -24.72 18.49
CA PHE A 162 7.91 -25.30 17.58
C PHE A 162 8.97 -26.09 18.37
#